data_ebc297471817b694fa12c88ec4eeb5b7
#
_entry.id   ebc297471817b694fa12c88ec4eeb5b7
#
_cell.length_a   1.000
_cell.length_b   1.000
_cell.length_c   1.000
_cell.angle_alpha   90.00
_cell.angle_beta   90.00
_cell.angle_gamma   90.00
#
_symmetry.space_group_name_H-M   'P 1'
#
loop_
_entity.id
_entity.type
_entity.pdbx_description
1 polymer ?
#
loop_
_entity_poly.entity_id
_entity_poly.type
_entity_poly.pdbx_seq_one_letter_code
_entity_poly.pdbx_strand_id
1 'polypeptide(L)'
;MTFSSDEAAGTGPVAHEKTPLDVSVVDKMRREWDDRARDNARYYVATAKKNWSDQEYFDSGRENVAREILTDMGNVCQGKDPKQMKVLEIGCGSGRITRALAEVFGEVYAVDISGEMIRQARESLRDAPHAHVFQNNGSDLQVLGDLQVDFAFSYIVFQHIPSRDVIRSYIREVYRLLRPGGLFKFQVQGDDSLLTTAEDTWLGVPFSDSDAVEIARECGFEPRYRHGAGSQYFWLWFFKPAVQGLVD
;
A
#
# COMPACT_ATOMS: atom_id res chain seq x y z
N MET A 1 14.80 52.58 -32.77
CA MET A 1 15.13 51.18 -32.49
C MET A 1 14.43 50.81 -31.20
N THR A 2 13.31 50.16 -31.33
CA THR A 2 12.43 49.77 -30.22
C THR A 2 12.68 48.29 -29.93
N PHE A 3 13.16 47.98 -28.72
CA PHE A 3 13.29 46.61 -28.25
C PHE A 3 11.96 46.16 -27.66
N SER A 4 11.38 45.10 -28.24
CA SER A 4 10.22 44.39 -27.76
C SER A 4 10.65 43.41 -26.65
N SER A 5 10.02 43.48 -25.51
CA SER A 5 10.18 42.53 -24.39
C SER A 5 9.18 41.40 -24.59
N ASP A 6 9.70 40.19 -24.92
CA ASP A 6 8.91 38.96 -24.90
C ASP A 6 8.70 38.50 -23.46
N GLU A 7 7.44 38.51 -23.05
CA GLU A 7 6.98 37.89 -21.78
C GLU A 7 7.00 36.37 -21.92
N ALA A 8 7.82 35.71 -21.10
CA ALA A 8 7.79 34.27 -20.95
C ALA A 8 6.55 33.86 -20.12
N ALA A 9 5.57 33.26 -20.79
CA ALA A 9 4.42 32.66 -20.16
C ALA A 9 4.83 31.45 -19.32
N GLY A 10 4.72 31.57 -17.99
CA GLY A 10 4.89 30.48 -17.05
C GLY A 10 3.77 29.44 -17.22
N THR A 11 4.12 28.23 -17.61
CA THR A 11 3.20 27.09 -17.60
C THR A 11 2.99 26.66 -16.15
N GLY A 12 1.87 27.06 -15.55
CA GLY A 12 1.41 26.53 -14.28
C GLY A 12 1.12 25.03 -14.38
N PRO A 13 1.07 24.31 -13.24
CA PRO A 13 0.84 22.88 -13.24
C PRO A 13 -0.52 22.56 -13.88
N VAL A 14 -0.50 21.71 -14.89
CA VAL A 14 -1.72 21.20 -15.55
C VAL A 14 -2.50 20.38 -14.49
N ALA A 15 -3.64 20.88 -14.12
CA ALA A 15 -4.59 20.14 -13.28
C ALA A 15 -5.08 18.90 -14.09
N HIS A 16 -4.54 17.73 -13.78
CA HIS A 16 -5.05 16.49 -14.34
C HIS A 16 -6.49 16.29 -13.85
N GLU A 17 -7.44 16.37 -14.78
CA GLU A 17 -8.84 16.02 -14.55
C GLU A 17 -8.89 14.61 -13.96
N LYS A 18 -9.54 14.47 -12.79
CA LYS A 18 -9.72 13.17 -12.14
C LYS A 18 -10.68 12.35 -13.01
N THR A 19 -10.17 11.38 -13.75
CA THR A 19 -11.02 10.37 -14.38
C THR A 19 -11.81 9.69 -13.25
N PRO A 20 -13.16 9.63 -13.34
CA PRO A 20 -13.96 8.95 -12.33
C PRO A 20 -13.51 7.48 -12.24
N LEU A 21 -13.21 7.02 -11.02
CA LEU A 21 -12.88 5.61 -10.80
C LEU A 21 -14.07 4.73 -11.16
N ASP A 22 -13.83 3.61 -11.81
CA ASP A 22 -14.89 2.65 -12.13
C ASP A 22 -15.39 1.99 -10.83
N VAL A 23 -16.53 2.48 -10.36
CA VAL A 23 -17.17 2.01 -9.12
C VAL A 23 -17.53 0.53 -9.21
N SER A 24 -17.83 0.01 -10.42
CA SER A 24 -18.22 -1.38 -10.63
C SER A 24 -17.06 -2.35 -10.30
N VAL A 25 -15.82 -1.99 -10.63
CA VAL A 25 -14.62 -2.75 -10.32
C VAL A 25 -14.38 -2.81 -8.82
N VAL A 26 -14.51 -1.67 -8.13
CA VAL A 26 -14.31 -1.58 -6.68
C VAL A 26 -15.38 -2.38 -5.92
N ASP A 27 -16.64 -2.29 -6.35
CA ASP A 27 -17.73 -3.06 -5.75
C ASP A 27 -17.58 -4.56 -5.97
N LYS A 28 -17.06 -4.98 -7.13
CA LYS A 28 -16.72 -6.37 -7.40
C LYS A 28 -15.59 -6.85 -6.48
N MET A 29 -14.50 -6.09 -6.37
CA MET A 29 -13.39 -6.41 -5.45
C MET A 29 -13.90 -6.62 -4.03
N ARG A 30 -14.74 -5.70 -3.53
CA ARG A 30 -15.29 -5.79 -2.17
C ARG A 30 -16.09 -7.07 -1.96
N ARG A 31 -17.02 -7.38 -2.87
CA ARG A 31 -17.85 -8.59 -2.77
C ARG A 31 -17.01 -9.85 -2.79
N GLU A 32 -16.08 -9.97 -3.75
CA GLU A 32 -15.27 -11.17 -3.88
C GLU A 32 -14.31 -11.38 -2.71
N TRP A 33 -13.73 -10.31 -2.14
CA TRP A 33 -12.91 -10.42 -0.95
C TRP A 33 -13.72 -10.72 0.30
N ASP A 34 -14.96 -10.22 0.43
CA ASP A 34 -15.89 -10.62 1.47
C ASP A 34 -16.27 -12.10 1.37
N ASP A 35 -16.51 -12.61 0.17
CA ASP A 35 -16.85 -14.03 -0.05
C ASP A 35 -15.66 -14.94 0.27
N ARG A 36 -14.45 -14.59 -0.17
CA ARG A 36 -13.21 -15.28 0.22
C ARG A 36 -12.99 -15.28 1.73
N ALA A 37 -13.29 -14.17 2.40
CA ALA A 37 -13.16 -14.05 3.84
C ALA A 37 -14.16 -14.96 4.60
N ARG A 38 -15.39 -15.09 4.10
CA ARG A 38 -16.40 -15.99 4.66
C ARG A 38 -16.09 -17.46 4.42
N ASP A 39 -15.53 -17.78 3.24
CA ASP A 39 -15.13 -19.16 2.92
C ASP A 39 -13.93 -19.60 3.76
N ASN A 40 -12.80 -18.95 3.65
CA ASN A 40 -11.59 -19.24 4.43
C ASN A 40 -10.59 -18.06 4.38
N ALA A 41 -10.79 -17.05 5.22
CA ALA A 41 -9.94 -15.86 5.24
C ALA A 41 -8.45 -16.17 5.34
N ARG A 42 -8.06 -17.12 6.20
CA ARG A 42 -6.64 -17.47 6.41
C ARG A 42 -5.99 -18.10 5.18
N TYR A 43 -6.74 -18.92 4.46
CA TYR A 43 -6.25 -19.48 3.20
C TYR A 43 -6.04 -18.41 2.14
N TYR A 44 -7.02 -17.53 1.93
CA TYR A 44 -6.92 -16.49 0.90
C TYR A 44 -5.90 -15.39 1.23
N VAL A 45 -5.62 -15.15 2.51
CA VAL A 45 -4.55 -14.24 2.96
C VAL A 45 -3.16 -14.89 2.89
N ALA A 46 -3.08 -16.23 3.09
CA ALA A 46 -1.82 -16.99 3.09
C ALA A 46 -2.03 -18.38 2.47
N THR A 47 -1.91 -18.46 1.14
CA THR A 47 -2.28 -19.63 0.33
C THR A 47 -1.37 -20.85 0.50
N ALA A 48 -0.28 -20.75 1.25
CA ALA A 48 0.67 -21.84 1.46
C ALA A 48 0.04 -23.05 2.19
N LYS A 49 -1.04 -22.83 2.95
CA LYS A 49 -1.71 -23.87 3.74
C LYS A 49 -3.21 -23.62 3.81
N LYS A 50 -4.02 -24.66 3.59
CA LYS A 50 -5.49 -24.52 3.63
C LYS A 50 -6.03 -24.40 5.06
N ASN A 51 -5.45 -25.18 5.99
CA ASN A 51 -5.90 -25.23 7.38
C ASN A 51 -4.78 -24.71 8.29
N TRP A 52 -4.89 -23.45 8.70
CA TRP A 52 -3.96 -22.81 9.60
C TRP A 52 -4.43 -22.94 11.06
N SER A 53 -3.57 -23.38 11.98
CA SER A 53 -3.75 -23.10 13.40
C SER A 53 -3.46 -21.60 13.66
N ASP A 54 -3.94 -21.08 14.79
CA ASP A 54 -3.70 -19.69 15.19
C ASP A 54 -2.20 -19.39 15.25
N GLN A 55 -1.45 -20.26 15.91
CA GLN A 55 -0.01 -20.12 16.09
C GLN A 55 0.72 -20.04 14.74
N GLU A 56 0.53 -21.04 13.87
CA GLU A 56 1.19 -21.09 12.55
C GLU A 56 0.84 -19.87 11.68
N TYR A 57 -0.42 -19.42 11.73
CA TYR A 57 -0.90 -18.30 10.95
C TYR A 57 -0.19 -17.00 11.35
N PHE A 58 -0.14 -16.70 12.64
CA PHE A 58 0.54 -15.49 13.13
C PHE A 58 2.06 -15.59 13.08
N ASP A 59 2.64 -16.78 13.27
CA ASP A 59 4.09 -17.00 13.06
C ASP A 59 4.48 -16.72 11.61
N SER A 60 3.67 -17.13 10.62
CA SER A 60 3.92 -16.78 9.22
C SER A 60 3.88 -15.27 8.96
N GLY A 61 3.08 -14.51 9.73
CA GLY A 61 3.09 -13.05 9.71
C GLY A 61 4.39 -12.47 10.25
N ARG A 62 4.89 -13.01 11.38
CA ARG A 62 6.20 -12.62 11.95
C ARG A 62 7.36 -12.91 11.00
N GLU A 63 7.34 -14.07 10.33
CA GLU A 63 8.32 -14.42 9.32
C GLU A 63 8.33 -13.44 8.14
N ASN A 64 7.14 -13.01 7.67
CA ASN A 64 7.06 -12.01 6.62
C ASN A 64 7.59 -10.65 7.09
N VAL A 65 7.23 -10.18 8.28
CA VAL A 65 7.77 -8.93 8.84
C VAL A 65 9.28 -9.03 9.04
N ALA A 66 9.78 -10.16 9.52
CA ALA A 66 11.22 -10.39 9.68
C ALA A 66 11.95 -10.30 8.34
N ARG A 67 11.43 -10.95 7.31
CA ARG A 67 12.05 -11.00 5.97
C ARG A 67 11.93 -9.68 5.23
N GLU A 68 10.75 -9.04 5.24
CA GLU A 68 10.49 -7.89 4.37
C GLU A 68 10.74 -6.54 5.06
N ILE A 69 10.71 -6.46 6.37
CA ILE A 69 10.80 -5.21 7.11
C ILE A 69 12.03 -5.17 8.01
N LEU A 70 12.28 -6.17 8.88
CA LEU A 70 13.38 -6.13 9.82
C LEU A 70 14.76 -6.18 9.14
N THR A 71 14.86 -6.77 7.96
CA THR A 71 16.08 -6.74 7.13
C THR A 71 16.34 -5.38 6.48
N ASP A 72 15.37 -4.46 6.53
CA ASP A 72 15.38 -3.17 5.82
C ASP A 72 15.14 -1.97 6.76
N MET A 73 15.38 -2.14 8.06
CA MET A 73 15.09 -1.12 9.08
C MET A 73 15.80 0.22 8.84
N GLY A 74 16.94 0.21 8.14
CA GLY A 74 17.63 1.44 7.75
C GLY A 74 16.77 2.34 6.87
N ASN A 75 16.10 1.77 5.88
CA ASN A 75 15.16 2.48 4.99
C ASN A 75 13.81 2.75 5.68
N VAL A 76 13.33 1.82 6.48
CA VAL A 76 12.04 1.92 7.17
C VAL A 76 12.07 2.98 8.26
N CYS A 77 13.02 2.92 9.16
CA CYS A 77 13.09 3.79 10.35
C CYS A 77 13.82 5.11 10.11
N GLN A 78 14.83 5.11 9.24
CA GLN A 78 15.65 6.30 8.95
C GLN A 78 16.18 6.97 10.24
N GLY A 79 16.60 6.16 11.22
CA GLY A 79 17.12 6.62 12.50
C GLY A 79 16.07 6.89 13.58
N LYS A 80 14.78 6.78 13.28
CA LYS A 80 13.70 6.88 14.28
C LYS A 80 13.56 5.56 15.05
N ASP A 81 13.26 5.65 16.34
CA ASP A 81 12.90 4.48 17.14
C ASP A 81 11.57 3.87 16.63
N PRO A 82 11.54 2.58 16.27
CA PRO A 82 10.31 1.91 15.82
C PRO A 82 9.14 2.07 16.80
N LYS A 83 9.41 2.10 18.11
CA LYS A 83 8.36 2.27 19.14
C LYS A 83 7.74 3.66 19.16
N GLN A 84 8.33 4.61 18.45
CA GLN A 84 7.78 5.97 18.28
C GLN A 84 7.16 6.17 16.89
N MET A 85 7.17 5.14 16.04
CA MET A 85 6.64 5.23 14.68
C MET A 85 5.16 4.89 14.61
N LYS A 86 4.48 5.61 13.71
CA LYS A 86 3.14 5.28 13.21
C LYS A 86 3.30 4.62 11.86
N VAL A 87 2.75 3.43 11.69
CA VAL A 87 2.82 2.72 10.42
C VAL A 87 1.44 2.43 9.85
N LEU A 88 1.33 2.40 8.51
CA LEU A 88 0.12 2.07 7.79
C LEU A 88 0.30 0.76 7.05
N GLU A 89 -0.63 -0.17 7.23
CA GLU A 89 -0.76 -1.37 6.42
C GLU A 89 -1.99 -1.28 5.50
N ILE A 90 -1.81 -1.54 4.21
CA ILE A 90 -2.89 -1.58 3.22
C ILE A 90 -3.16 -3.03 2.85
N GLY A 91 -4.43 -3.47 2.97
CA GLY A 91 -4.86 -4.84 2.75
C GLY A 91 -4.48 -5.76 3.89
N CYS A 92 -4.88 -5.42 5.10
CA CYS A 92 -4.50 -6.16 6.31
C CYS A 92 -5.11 -7.56 6.41
N GLY A 93 -6.13 -7.86 5.59
CA GLY A 93 -6.87 -9.12 5.69
C GLY A 93 -7.39 -9.34 7.11
N SER A 94 -7.25 -10.55 7.63
CA SER A 94 -7.65 -10.89 9.01
C SER A 94 -6.60 -10.54 10.08
N GLY A 95 -5.65 -9.63 9.80
CA GLY A 95 -4.72 -9.07 10.78
C GLY A 95 -3.41 -9.83 10.97
N ARG A 96 -3.03 -10.71 10.04
CA ARG A 96 -1.85 -11.58 10.12
C ARG A 96 -0.53 -10.79 10.24
N ILE A 97 -0.30 -9.87 9.34
CA ILE A 97 0.89 -9.00 9.33
C ILE A 97 0.71 -7.85 10.32
N THR A 98 -0.50 -7.29 10.44
CA THR A 98 -0.82 -6.24 11.41
C THR A 98 -0.39 -6.59 12.83
N ARG A 99 -0.66 -7.84 13.28
CA ARG A 99 -0.25 -8.32 14.59
C ARG A 99 1.27 -8.30 14.76
N ALA A 100 2.01 -8.76 13.75
CA ALA A 100 3.47 -8.75 13.78
C ALA A 100 4.04 -7.32 13.70
N LEU A 101 3.42 -6.42 12.95
CA LEU A 101 3.78 -4.99 12.94
C LEU A 101 3.59 -4.33 14.31
N ALA A 102 2.51 -4.66 15.03
CA ALA A 102 2.25 -4.16 16.37
C ALA A 102 3.30 -4.63 17.40
N GLU A 103 3.93 -5.78 17.20
CA GLU A 103 5.06 -6.23 18.03
C GLU A 103 6.31 -5.35 17.84
N VAL A 104 6.45 -4.68 16.68
CA VAL A 104 7.64 -3.89 16.30
C VAL A 104 7.42 -2.39 16.53
N PHE A 105 6.31 -1.85 16.02
CA PHE A 105 6.07 -0.41 15.95
C PHE A 105 5.20 0.12 17.09
N GLY A 106 5.19 1.45 17.28
CA GLY A 106 4.45 2.11 18.34
C GLY A 106 2.95 2.15 18.09
N GLU A 107 2.53 2.51 16.88
CA GLU A 107 1.13 2.56 16.45
C GLU A 107 0.99 1.96 15.06
N VAL A 108 0.01 1.10 14.86
CA VAL A 108 -0.30 0.47 13.59
C VAL A 108 -1.70 0.84 13.14
N TYR A 109 -1.83 1.41 11.95
CA TYR A 109 -3.09 1.69 11.29
C TYR A 109 -3.21 0.75 10.11
N ALA A 110 -4.31 0.03 10.00
CA ALA A 110 -4.47 -0.98 8.98
C ALA A 110 -5.83 -0.87 8.30
N VAL A 111 -5.85 -1.03 6.99
CA VAL A 111 -7.08 -0.94 6.19
C VAL A 111 -7.29 -2.18 5.34
N ASP A 112 -8.56 -2.52 5.12
CA ASP A 112 -8.97 -3.52 4.13
C ASP A 112 -10.31 -3.11 3.50
N ILE A 113 -10.54 -3.54 2.26
CA ILE A 113 -11.80 -3.30 1.54
C ILE A 113 -12.92 -4.20 2.08
N SER A 114 -12.58 -5.40 2.55
CA SER A 114 -13.54 -6.40 3.04
C SER A 114 -13.95 -6.12 4.48
N GLY A 115 -15.25 -5.91 4.68
CA GLY A 115 -15.83 -5.77 6.02
C GLY A 115 -15.68 -7.04 6.86
N GLU A 116 -15.73 -8.21 6.23
CA GLU A 116 -15.55 -9.49 6.93
C GLU A 116 -14.08 -9.69 7.36
N MET A 117 -13.09 -9.32 6.54
CA MET A 117 -11.68 -9.31 6.94
C MET A 117 -11.45 -8.39 8.15
N ILE A 118 -12.00 -7.17 8.12
CA ILE A 118 -11.89 -6.21 9.23
C ILE A 118 -12.53 -6.75 10.53
N ARG A 119 -13.68 -7.43 10.43
CA ARG A 119 -14.30 -8.06 11.59
C ARG A 119 -13.35 -9.09 12.23
N GLN A 120 -12.75 -9.96 11.40
CA GLN A 120 -11.81 -10.97 11.88
C GLN A 120 -10.49 -10.36 12.38
N ALA A 121 -9.99 -9.31 11.73
CA ALA A 121 -8.80 -8.58 12.18
C ALA A 121 -9.00 -7.95 13.56
N ARG A 122 -10.15 -7.34 13.83
CA ARG A 122 -10.47 -6.79 15.16
C ARG A 122 -10.47 -7.86 16.24
N GLU A 123 -10.94 -9.05 15.93
CA GLU A 123 -10.90 -10.17 16.85
C GLU A 123 -9.47 -10.66 17.10
N SER A 124 -8.67 -10.76 16.04
CA SER A 124 -7.27 -11.19 16.10
C SER A 124 -6.35 -10.22 16.85
N LEU A 125 -6.74 -8.95 16.95
CA LEU A 125 -5.93 -7.85 17.51
C LEU A 125 -6.46 -7.33 18.85
N ARG A 126 -7.35 -8.05 19.51
CA ARG A 126 -7.96 -7.64 20.81
C ARG A 126 -6.93 -7.30 21.89
N ASP A 127 -5.80 -7.98 21.86
CA ASP A 127 -4.70 -7.85 22.81
C ASP A 127 -3.61 -6.84 22.33
N ALA A 128 -3.84 -6.15 21.21
CA ALA A 128 -2.96 -5.13 20.65
C ALA A 128 -3.69 -3.78 20.53
N PRO A 129 -3.93 -3.04 21.61
CA PRO A 129 -4.77 -1.83 21.60
C PRO A 129 -4.21 -0.67 20.77
N HIS A 130 -2.94 -0.71 20.40
CA HIS A 130 -2.26 0.23 19.50
C HIS A 130 -2.29 -0.19 18.02
N ALA A 131 -3.06 -1.23 17.69
CA ALA A 131 -3.37 -1.63 16.31
C ALA A 131 -4.81 -1.24 15.97
N HIS A 132 -4.99 -0.31 15.04
CA HIS A 132 -6.27 0.27 14.67
C HIS A 132 -6.66 -0.22 13.27
N VAL A 133 -7.82 -0.87 13.13
CA VAL A 133 -8.26 -1.43 11.85
C VAL A 133 -9.53 -0.76 11.35
N PHE A 134 -9.54 -0.41 10.05
CA PHE A 134 -10.61 0.33 9.40
C PHE A 134 -11.01 -0.32 8.07
N GLN A 135 -12.29 -0.41 7.82
CA GLN A 135 -12.76 -0.73 6.48
C GLN A 135 -12.66 0.52 5.61
N ASN A 136 -11.98 0.43 4.47
CA ASN A 136 -11.97 1.51 3.49
C ASN A 136 -12.95 1.24 2.34
N ASN A 137 -13.09 2.21 1.43
CA ASN A 137 -14.00 2.09 0.30
C ASN A 137 -13.43 1.30 -0.88
N GLY A 138 -12.13 0.89 -0.84
CA GLY A 138 -11.44 0.15 -1.89
C GLY A 138 -10.82 1.02 -2.99
N SER A 139 -10.88 2.34 -2.85
CA SER A 139 -10.33 3.29 -3.83
C SER A 139 -9.49 4.40 -3.24
N ASP A 140 -9.65 4.70 -1.94
CA ASP A 140 -8.89 5.74 -1.24
C ASP A 140 -8.68 5.40 0.25
N LEU A 141 -8.03 6.31 0.99
CA LEU A 141 -7.71 6.19 2.40
C LEU A 141 -8.34 7.35 3.22
N GLN A 142 -9.43 7.93 2.74
CA GLN A 142 -10.11 9.05 3.41
C GLN A 142 -10.63 8.67 4.80
N VAL A 143 -10.89 7.40 5.05
CA VAL A 143 -11.28 6.86 6.37
C VAL A 143 -10.24 7.15 7.45
N LEU A 144 -8.99 7.43 7.09
CA LEU A 144 -7.89 7.76 8.00
C LEU A 144 -7.75 9.29 8.26
N GLY A 145 -8.57 10.13 7.62
CA GLY A 145 -8.52 11.59 7.79
C GLY A 145 -7.14 12.17 7.48
N ASP A 146 -6.65 13.05 8.33
CA ASP A 146 -5.36 13.74 8.22
C ASP A 146 -4.23 13.04 9.00
N LEU A 147 -4.37 11.73 9.22
CA LEU A 147 -3.33 10.93 9.87
C LEU A 147 -1.97 11.13 9.18
N GLN A 148 -0.91 11.31 9.98
CA GLN A 148 0.46 11.30 9.48
C GLN A 148 1.16 10.03 9.96
N VAL A 149 1.76 9.29 9.00
CA VAL A 149 2.49 8.04 9.27
C VAL A 149 3.95 8.15 8.83
N ASP A 150 4.81 7.39 9.46
CA ASP A 150 6.24 7.35 9.17
C ASP A 150 6.57 6.38 8.03
N PHE A 151 5.83 5.28 7.96
CA PHE A 151 6.04 4.18 7.04
C PHE A 151 4.69 3.62 6.58
N ALA A 152 4.57 3.29 5.31
CA ALA A 152 3.44 2.56 4.77
C ALA A 152 3.92 1.25 4.13
N PHE A 153 3.15 0.19 4.31
CA PHE A 153 3.45 -1.15 3.85
C PHE A 153 2.25 -1.82 3.22
N SER A 154 2.47 -2.61 2.17
CA SER A 154 1.46 -3.50 1.61
C SER A 154 2.10 -4.74 1.02
N TYR A 155 1.59 -5.91 1.39
CA TYR A 155 2.13 -7.20 1.01
C TYR A 155 1.06 -8.09 0.39
N ILE A 156 1.25 -8.47 -0.89
CA ILE A 156 0.32 -9.33 -1.63
C ILE A 156 -1.11 -8.74 -1.67
N VAL A 157 -1.22 -7.45 -2.03
CA VAL A 157 -2.52 -6.75 -2.15
C VAL A 157 -2.65 -6.07 -3.51
N PHE A 158 -1.72 -5.18 -3.87
CA PHE A 158 -1.79 -4.44 -5.13
C PHE A 158 -1.72 -5.34 -6.36
N GLN A 159 -1.11 -6.53 -6.23
CA GLN A 159 -1.13 -7.56 -7.28
C GLN A 159 -2.52 -8.16 -7.54
N HIS A 160 -3.52 -7.85 -6.71
CA HIS A 160 -4.90 -8.29 -6.84
C HIS A 160 -5.85 -7.17 -7.27
N ILE A 161 -5.34 -5.96 -7.50
CA ILE A 161 -6.15 -4.81 -7.93
C ILE A 161 -6.19 -4.76 -9.46
N PRO A 162 -7.37 -4.94 -10.10
CA PRO A 162 -7.48 -5.04 -11.55
C PRO A 162 -7.58 -3.67 -12.25
N SER A 163 -7.21 -2.57 -11.57
CA SER A 163 -7.30 -1.21 -12.10
C SER A 163 -6.06 -0.39 -11.73
N ARG A 164 -5.35 0.12 -12.75
CA ARG A 164 -4.23 1.05 -12.56
C ARG A 164 -4.65 2.36 -11.92
N ASP A 165 -5.88 2.83 -12.18
CA ASP A 165 -6.38 4.07 -11.59
C ASP A 165 -6.68 3.92 -10.10
N VAL A 166 -7.18 2.77 -9.67
CA VAL A 166 -7.34 2.44 -8.25
C VAL A 166 -5.98 2.37 -7.56
N ILE A 167 -4.99 1.69 -8.16
CA ILE A 167 -3.62 1.64 -7.64
C ILE A 167 -3.02 3.05 -7.52
N ARG A 168 -3.17 3.88 -8.56
CA ARG A 168 -2.72 5.28 -8.56
C ARG A 168 -3.37 6.10 -7.45
N SER A 169 -4.67 5.90 -7.23
CA SER A 169 -5.41 6.57 -6.15
C SER A 169 -4.84 6.22 -4.79
N TYR A 170 -4.61 4.93 -4.51
CA TYR A 170 -3.97 4.50 -3.27
C TYR A 170 -2.57 5.09 -3.09
N ILE A 171 -1.73 5.11 -4.13
CA ILE A 171 -0.38 5.67 -4.06
C ILE A 171 -0.44 7.17 -3.71
N ARG A 172 -1.36 7.95 -4.30
CA ARG A 172 -1.57 9.36 -3.97
C ARG A 172 -2.05 9.56 -2.54
N GLU A 173 -2.95 8.74 -2.05
CA GLU A 173 -3.42 8.80 -0.67
C GLU A 173 -2.31 8.44 0.33
N VAL A 174 -1.47 7.43 0.02
CA VAL A 174 -0.29 7.14 0.83
C VAL A 174 0.68 8.32 0.83
N TYR A 175 0.89 8.99 -0.32
CA TYR A 175 1.70 10.21 -0.37
C TYR A 175 1.15 11.30 0.57
N ARG A 176 -0.17 11.51 0.60
CA ARG A 176 -0.81 12.46 1.50
C ARG A 176 -0.55 12.13 2.96
N LEU A 177 -0.68 10.84 3.34
CA LEU A 177 -0.56 10.37 4.72
C LEU A 177 0.89 10.23 5.20
N LEU A 178 1.86 10.02 4.32
CA LEU A 178 3.26 9.91 4.72
C LEU A 178 3.84 11.26 5.14
N ARG A 179 4.62 11.27 6.22
CA ARG A 179 5.48 12.42 6.52
C ARG A 179 6.54 12.63 5.42
N PRO A 180 7.06 13.86 5.25
CA PRO A 180 8.25 14.08 4.40
C PRO A 180 9.40 13.12 4.77
N GLY A 181 10.05 12.55 3.77
CA GLY A 181 11.09 11.53 3.93
C GLY A 181 10.54 10.11 4.19
N GLY A 182 9.24 9.94 4.45
CA GLY A 182 8.63 8.63 4.74
C GLY A 182 8.70 7.67 3.55
N LEU A 183 8.63 6.38 3.84
CA LEU A 183 8.72 5.28 2.87
C LEU A 183 7.36 4.60 2.69
N PHE A 184 6.98 4.36 1.44
CA PHE A 184 5.98 3.38 1.05
C PHE A 184 6.67 2.17 0.40
N LYS A 185 6.65 1.03 1.08
CA LYS A 185 7.16 -0.25 0.57
C LYS A 185 6.01 -1.16 0.26
N PHE A 186 5.88 -1.56 -0.98
CA PHE A 186 4.75 -2.38 -1.43
C PHE A 186 5.12 -3.24 -2.63
N GLN A 187 4.22 -4.12 -3.00
CA GLN A 187 4.40 -5.08 -4.05
C GLN A 187 3.24 -4.98 -5.05
N VAL A 188 3.58 -5.04 -6.33
CA VAL A 188 2.62 -5.12 -7.44
C VAL A 188 2.82 -6.41 -8.23
N GLN A 189 1.88 -6.74 -9.13
CA GLN A 189 2.07 -7.78 -10.15
C GLN A 189 3.10 -7.30 -11.16
N GLY A 190 4.21 -8.00 -11.30
CA GLY A 190 5.26 -7.65 -12.25
C GLY A 190 5.36 -8.57 -13.47
N ASP A 191 4.61 -9.68 -13.49
CA ASP A 191 4.60 -10.61 -14.62
C ASP A 191 3.58 -10.14 -15.67
N ASP A 192 4.09 -9.53 -16.74
CA ASP A 192 3.30 -9.00 -17.86
C ASP A 192 2.91 -10.08 -18.88
N SER A 193 3.42 -11.31 -18.73
CA SER A 193 2.99 -12.46 -19.54
C SER A 193 1.62 -12.99 -19.12
N LEU A 194 1.14 -12.63 -17.92
CA LEU A 194 -0.17 -13.00 -17.43
C LEU A 194 -1.24 -12.20 -18.18
N LEU A 195 -2.04 -12.92 -18.98
CA LEU A 195 -3.23 -12.35 -19.63
C LEU A 195 -4.31 -12.14 -18.57
N THR A 196 -4.31 -10.99 -17.95
CA THR A 196 -5.35 -10.60 -16.98
C THR A 196 -6.46 -9.87 -17.68
N THR A 197 -7.71 -10.22 -17.40
CA THR A 197 -8.84 -9.36 -17.76
C THR A 197 -8.99 -8.28 -16.68
N ALA A 198 -9.50 -7.10 -17.07
CA ALA A 198 -9.79 -6.02 -16.12
C ALA A 198 -10.81 -6.42 -15.02
N GLU A 199 -11.32 -7.64 -15.09
CA GLU A 199 -12.31 -8.19 -14.17
C GLU A 199 -11.74 -9.18 -13.17
N ASP A 200 -10.46 -9.60 -13.31
CA ASP A 200 -9.86 -10.59 -12.43
C ASP A 200 -9.31 -9.94 -11.17
N THR A 201 -9.98 -10.15 -10.04
CA THR A 201 -9.55 -9.67 -8.73
C THR A 201 -8.57 -10.62 -8.02
N TRP A 202 -8.13 -11.68 -8.69
CA TRP A 202 -7.07 -12.58 -8.20
C TRP A 202 -5.72 -12.26 -8.85
N LEU A 203 -5.75 -11.91 -10.13
CA LEU A 203 -4.57 -11.50 -10.91
C LEU A 203 -4.75 -10.03 -11.32
N GLY A 204 -4.33 -9.08 -10.51
CA GLY A 204 -4.42 -7.66 -10.82
C GLY A 204 -3.62 -7.23 -12.05
N VAL A 205 -3.64 -5.94 -12.36
CA VAL A 205 -2.93 -5.41 -13.54
C VAL A 205 -1.42 -5.46 -13.34
N PRO A 206 -0.65 -5.91 -14.35
CA PRO A 206 0.81 -5.96 -14.26
C PRO A 206 1.44 -4.57 -14.40
N PHE A 207 2.64 -4.44 -13.80
CA PHE A 207 3.50 -3.26 -13.89
C PHE A 207 4.88 -3.67 -14.44
N SER A 208 5.33 -3.01 -15.48
CA SER A 208 6.73 -3.02 -15.91
C SER A 208 7.58 -2.11 -15.01
N ASP A 209 8.90 -2.19 -15.13
CA ASP A 209 9.82 -1.28 -14.43
C ASP A 209 9.57 0.20 -14.82
N SER A 210 9.28 0.47 -16.09
CA SER A 210 8.93 1.81 -16.57
C SER A 210 7.61 2.31 -15.98
N ASP A 211 6.57 1.47 -15.91
CA ASP A 211 5.30 1.83 -15.27
C ASP A 211 5.49 2.22 -13.79
N ALA A 212 6.34 1.48 -13.07
CA ALA A 212 6.62 1.77 -11.67
C ALA A 212 7.32 3.12 -11.48
N VAL A 213 8.24 3.48 -12.37
CA VAL A 213 8.92 4.79 -12.35
C VAL A 213 7.95 5.91 -12.70
N GLU A 214 7.10 5.71 -13.70
CA GLU A 214 6.14 6.70 -14.16
C GLU A 214 5.12 7.02 -13.06
N ILE A 215 4.46 5.99 -12.50
CA ILE A 215 3.44 6.18 -11.44
C ILE A 215 4.04 6.80 -10.18
N ALA A 216 5.29 6.46 -9.83
CA ALA A 216 5.97 7.10 -8.70
C ALA A 216 6.10 8.61 -8.91
N ARG A 217 6.60 9.03 -10.08
CA ARG A 217 6.77 10.44 -10.44
C ARG A 217 5.45 11.20 -10.51
N GLU A 218 4.42 10.61 -11.14
CA GLU A 218 3.07 11.18 -11.20
C GLU A 218 2.47 11.44 -9.81
N CYS A 219 2.80 10.56 -8.84
CA CYS A 219 2.31 10.67 -7.46
C CYS A 219 3.27 11.45 -6.53
N GLY A 220 4.38 11.99 -7.05
CA GLY A 220 5.33 12.81 -6.30
C GLY A 220 6.40 12.04 -5.53
N PHE A 221 6.51 10.73 -5.72
CA PHE A 221 7.48 9.87 -5.05
C PHE A 221 8.81 9.78 -5.79
N GLU A 222 9.88 9.48 -5.03
CA GLU A 222 11.18 9.02 -5.53
C GLU A 222 11.22 7.49 -5.50
N PRO A 223 11.24 6.79 -6.66
CA PRO A 223 11.34 5.33 -6.72
C PRO A 223 12.78 4.87 -6.55
N ARG A 224 13.30 4.85 -5.32
CA ARG A 224 14.73 4.62 -5.05
C ARG A 224 15.17 3.19 -5.30
N TYR A 225 14.33 2.21 -4.92
CA TYR A 225 14.64 0.79 -5.10
C TYR A 225 13.46 0.06 -5.72
N ARG A 226 13.78 -0.92 -6.57
CA ARG A 226 12.80 -1.81 -7.21
C ARG A 226 13.46 -3.18 -7.37
N HIS A 227 12.68 -4.24 -7.12
CA HIS A 227 13.18 -5.62 -7.23
C HIS A 227 12.10 -6.57 -7.68
N GLY A 228 12.40 -7.46 -8.65
CA GLY A 228 11.49 -8.49 -9.11
C GLY A 228 10.61 -8.09 -10.31
N ALA A 229 10.99 -7.06 -11.09
CA ALA A 229 10.34 -6.78 -12.38
C ALA A 229 10.34 -8.03 -13.27
N GLY A 230 9.23 -8.30 -13.97
CA GLY A 230 9.03 -9.52 -14.76
C GLY A 230 8.64 -10.76 -13.93
N SER A 231 8.39 -10.60 -12.63
CA SER A 231 7.90 -11.69 -11.77
C SER A 231 6.64 -11.28 -11.02
N GLN A 232 5.86 -12.26 -10.53
CA GLN A 232 4.65 -12.00 -9.75
C GLN A 232 4.89 -11.01 -8.60
N TYR A 233 6.06 -11.06 -7.98
CA TYR A 233 6.40 -10.30 -6.79
C TYR A 233 7.35 -9.15 -7.13
N PHE A 234 6.81 -8.07 -7.70
CA PHE A 234 7.58 -6.88 -8.02
C PHE A 234 7.50 -5.86 -6.88
N TRP A 235 8.59 -5.76 -6.11
CA TRP A 235 8.73 -4.90 -4.96
C TRP A 235 9.15 -3.48 -5.33
N LEU A 236 8.52 -2.48 -4.67
CA LEU A 236 8.72 -1.06 -4.90
C LEU A 236 8.97 -0.32 -3.57
N TRP A 237 10.01 0.54 -3.56
CA TRP A 237 10.33 1.44 -2.45
C TRP A 237 10.16 2.88 -2.94
N PHE A 238 9.05 3.50 -2.58
CA PHE A 238 8.70 4.87 -2.94
C PHE A 238 8.91 5.79 -1.75
N PHE A 239 9.88 6.71 -1.84
CA PHE A 239 10.16 7.67 -0.79
C PHE A 239 9.45 8.99 -1.07
N LYS A 240 8.72 9.52 -0.09
CA LYS A 240 8.24 10.89 -0.15
C LYS A 240 9.44 11.83 0.01
N PRO A 241 9.67 12.80 -0.89
CA PRO A 241 10.78 13.75 -0.75
C PRO A 241 10.80 14.39 0.64
N ALA A 242 11.98 14.51 1.22
CA ALA A 242 12.15 15.31 2.41
C ALA A 242 11.95 16.79 2.06
N VAL A 243 11.38 17.57 2.97
CA VAL A 243 11.38 19.03 2.81
C VAL A 243 12.84 19.47 2.81
N GLN A 244 13.32 20.03 1.69
CA GLN A 244 14.62 20.68 1.69
C GLN A 244 14.53 21.85 2.66
N GLY A 245 15.21 21.74 3.81
CA GLY A 245 15.36 22.88 4.71
C GLY A 245 16.00 23.99 3.90
N LEU A 246 15.41 25.18 3.92
CA LEU A 246 16.13 26.40 3.59
C LEU A 246 17.34 26.41 4.54
N VAL A 247 18.50 26.16 4.00
CA VAL A 247 19.76 26.38 4.70
C VAL A 247 19.91 27.89 4.72
N ASP A 248 19.60 28.50 5.87
CA ASP A 248 19.88 29.91 6.15
C ASP A 248 21.40 30.16 6.23
#